data_52312a404696ec2d98a94d5772cfb063
#
_entry.id   52312a404696ec2d98a94d5772cfb063
#
_cell.length_a   1.000
_cell.length_b   1.000
_cell.length_c   1.000
_cell.angle_alpha   90.00
_cell.angle_beta   90.00
_cell.angle_gamma   90.00
#
_symmetry.space_group_name_H-M   'P 1'
#
loop_
_entity.id
_entity.type
_entity.pdbx_description
1 polymer ?
#
loop_
_entity_poly.entity_id
_entity_poly.type
_entity_poly.pdbx_seq_one_letter_code
_entity_poly.pdbx_strand_id
1 'polypeptide(L)'
;MYLTFHSYGQYILYPYGYKKQDAPTAKDVLEPLAKIGAKAAKEVNGRIYETGSAALKLNGAAAGGSDDWAYMKAGLKYSYTIELPPNAKNPGFELPREVVEGVGKEAVEMIAAMIRGMK
;
A
#
# COMPACT_ATOMS: atom_id res chain seq x y z
N MET A 1 12.67 3.12 3.90
CA MET A 1 11.31 2.92 3.36
C MET A 1 10.40 4.03 3.85
N TYR A 2 9.52 4.51 3.00
CA TYR A 2 8.44 5.44 3.31
C TYR A 2 7.11 4.72 3.25
N LEU A 3 6.26 4.91 4.26
CA LEU A 3 4.90 4.38 4.31
C LEU A 3 3.95 5.48 4.78
N THR A 4 2.83 5.63 4.09
CA THR A 4 1.71 6.46 4.54
C THR A 4 0.45 5.58 4.60
N PHE A 5 -0.35 5.75 5.65
CA PHE A 5 -1.54 4.95 5.89
C PHE A 5 -2.79 5.80 5.71
N HIS A 6 -3.69 5.28 4.92
CA HIS A 6 -4.96 5.87 4.55
C HIS A 6 -6.09 4.84 4.70
N SER A 7 -7.28 5.24 4.48
CA SER A 7 -8.45 4.41 4.23
C SER A 7 -9.28 5.07 3.14
N TYR A 8 -9.91 4.28 2.38
CA TYR A 8 -10.08 2.85 2.41
C TYR A 8 -9.82 2.22 1.04
N GLY A 9 -9.62 0.88 1.01
CA GLY A 9 -9.48 0.20 -0.28
C GLY A 9 -8.86 -1.20 -0.18
N GLN A 10 -8.11 -1.47 0.87
CA GLN A 10 -7.27 -2.66 1.00
C GLN A 10 -6.27 -2.75 -0.15
N TYR A 11 -5.46 -1.70 -0.30
CA TYR A 11 -4.40 -1.62 -1.30
C TYR A 11 -3.03 -1.41 -0.67
N ILE A 12 -2.00 -1.92 -1.33
CA ILE A 12 -0.61 -1.51 -1.14
C ILE A 12 -0.17 -0.88 -2.45
N LEU A 13 -0.19 0.45 -2.48
CA LEU A 13 0.08 1.25 -3.66
C LEU A 13 1.51 1.75 -3.67
N TYR A 14 2.09 1.84 -4.86
CA TYR A 14 3.41 2.42 -5.07
C TYR A 14 3.38 3.45 -6.21
N PRO A 15 4.41 4.29 -6.36
CA PRO A 15 4.47 5.30 -7.41
C PRO A 15 4.36 4.70 -8.83
N TYR A 16 3.69 5.43 -9.75
CA TYR A 16 3.31 6.82 -9.57
C TYR A 16 1.80 6.98 -9.30
N GLY A 17 1.47 7.99 -8.47
CA GLY A 17 0.10 8.49 -8.31
C GLY A 17 -0.22 9.63 -9.27
N TYR A 18 0.74 10.50 -9.61
CA TYR A 18 0.50 11.70 -10.43
C TYR A 18 0.30 11.42 -11.93
N LYS A 19 0.62 10.24 -12.40
CA LYS A 19 0.45 9.82 -13.80
C LYS A 19 0.15 8.34 -13.92
N LYS A 20 -0.63 7.95 -14.95
CA LYS A 20 -0.95 6.55 -15.24
C LYS A 20 0.24 5.80 -15.88
N GLN A 21 1.28 5.62 -15.11
CA GLN A 21 2.50 4.92 -15.50
C GLN A 21 3.18 4.35 -14.26
N ASP A 22 3.75 3.16 -14.40
CA ASP A 22 4.58 2.57 -13.34
C ASP A 22 5.89 3.36 -13.15
N ALA A 23 6.37 3.39 -11.91
CA ALA A 23 7.74 3.85 -11.64
C ALA A 23 8.76 2.91 -12.30
N PRO A 24 9.96 3.39 -12.67
CA PRO A 24 10.99 2.57 -13.33
C PRO A 24 11.35 1.30 -12.55
N THR A 25 11.32 1.33 -11.24
CA THR A 25 11.64 0.18 -10.37
C THR A 25 10.41 -0.63 -9.94
N ALA A 26 9.22 -0.34 -10.49
CA ALA A 26 7.97 -0.94 -10.04
C ALA A 26 8.01 -2.46 -10.07
N LYS A 27 8.36 -3.06 -11.22
CA LYS A 27 8.33 -4.51 -11.41
C LYS A 27 9.39 -5.26 -10.60
N ASP A 28 10.58 -4.68 -10.49
CA ASP A 28 11.75 -5.37 -9.93
C ASP A 28 11.95 -5.13 -8.44
N VAL A 29 11.37 -4.06 -7.91
CA VAL A 29 11.59 -3.61 -6.53
C VAL A 29 10.29 -3.39 -5.77
N LEU A 30 9.40 -2.54 -6.28
CA LEU A 30 8.24 -2.09 -5.51
C LEU A 30 7.15 -3.16 -5.42
N GLU A 31 6.76 -3.75 -6.55
CA GLU A 31 5.71 -4.76 -6.59
C GLU A 31 6.08 -6.05 -5.83
N PRO A 32 7.29 -6.61 -5.95
CA PRO A 32 7.66 -7.78 -5.16
C PRO A 32 7.57 -7.54 -3.65
N LEU A 33 8.00 -6.37 -3.17
CA LEU A 33 7.92 -6.05 -1.75
C LEU A 33 6.48 -5.81 -1.28
N ALA A 34 5.66 -5.14 -2.10
CA ALA A 34 4.23 -4.98 -1.83
C ALA A 34 3.52 -6.35 -1.71
N LYS A 35 3.83 -7.31 -2.58
CA LYS A 35 3.30 -8.67 -2.51
C LYS A 35 3.70 -9.42 -1.24
N ILE A 36 4.92 -9.21 -0.75
CA ILE A 36 5.36 -9.75 0.56
C ILE A 36 4.49 -9.20 1.68
N GLY A 37 4.26 -7.88 1.70
CA GLY A 37 3.39 -7.24 2.69
C GLY A 37 1.94 -7.73 2.62
N ALA A 38 1.38 -7.80 1.41
CA ALA A 38 0.03 -8.30 1.19
C ALA A 38 -0.16 -9.75 1.65
N LYS A 39 0.83 -10.61 1.42
CA LYS A 39 0.83 -11.99 1.90
C LYS A 39 0.82 -12.04 3.42
N ALA A 40 1.70 -11.28 4.08
CA ALA A 40 1.77 -11.25 5.54
C ALA A 40 0.46 -10.77 6.17
N ALA A 41 -0.15 -9.72 5.66
CA ALA A 41 -1.46 -9.25 6.13
C ALA A 41 -2.54 -10.32 5.98
N LYS A 42 -2.55 -11.05 4.84
CA LYS A 42 -3.51 -12.14 4.61
C LYS A 42 -3.37 -13.28 5.61
N GLU A 43 -2.16 -13.61 6.02
CA GLU A 43 -1.88 -14.68 6.99
C GLU A 43 -2.44 -14.38 8.39
N VAL A 44 -2.70 -13.11 8.73
CA VAL A 44 -3.28 -12.72 10.02
C VAL A 44 -4.78 -13.02 10.10
N ASN A 45 -5.56 -12.47 9.15
CA ASN A 45 -7.04 -12.51 9.20
C ASN A 45 -7.69 -12.92 7.88
N GLY A 46 -6.92 -13.41 6.90
CA GLY A 46 -7.43 -13.79 5.58
C GLY A 46 -7.77 -12.60 4.67
N ARG A 47 -7.56 -11.35 5.11
CA ARG A 47 -7.91 -10.15 4.36
C ARG A 47 -6.95 -9.95 3.19
N ILE A 48 -7.50 -9.65 2.01
CA ILE A 48 -6.73 -9.53 0.77
C ILE A 48 -6.46 -8.05 0.50
N TYR A 49 -5.18 -7.70 0.41
CA TYR A 49 -4.71 -6.43 -0.09
C TYR A 49 -4.24 -6.58 -1.53
N GLU A 50 -4.76 -5.74 -2.43
CA GLU A 50 -4.29 -5.70 -3.81
C GLU A 50 -3.06 -4.79 -3.92
N THR A 51 -2.18 -5.06 -4.89
CA THR A 51 -0.95 -4.28 -5.10
C THR A 51 -0.96 -3.64 -6.49
N GLY A 52 -0.32 -2.49 -6.64
CA GLY A 52 -0.19 -1.85 -7.93
C GLY A 52 0.26 -0.39 -7.84
N SER A 53 0.55 0.24 -8.99
CA SER A 53 0.80 1.67 -8.98
C SER A 53 -0.48 2.46 -8.73
N ALA A 54 -0.37 3.54 -7.95
CA ALA A 54 -1.53 4.26 -7.42
C ALA A 54 -2.47 4.76 -8.53
N ALA A 55 -1.95 5.45 -9.54
CA ALA A 55 -2.78 6.01 -10.62
C ALA A 55 -3.46 4.94 -11.49
N LEU A 56 -2.84 3.76 -11.64
CA LEU A 56 -3.44 2.66 -12.42
C LEU A 56 -4.50 1.93 -11.60
N LYS A 57 -4.23 1.65 -10.32
CA LYS A 57 -5.16 0.95 -9.43
C LYS A 57 -6.39 1.78 -9.08
N LEU A 58 -6.22 3.06 -8.81
CA LEU A 58 -7.31 3.97 -8.47
C LEU A 58 -8.04 4.55 -9.69
N ASN A 59 -7.64 4.11 -10.89
CA ASN A 59 -8.22 4.53 -12.16
C ASN A 59 -8.21 6.06 -12.37
N GLY A 60 -7.25 6.74 -11.79
CA GLY A 60 -7.11 8.19 -11.89
C GLY A 60 -5.76 8.68 -11.39
N ALA A 61 -5.24 9.72 -12.03
CA ALA A 61 -4.03 10.37 -11.58
C ALA A 61 -4.36 11.45 -10.54
N ALA A 62 -3.58 11.48 -9.45
CA ALA A 62 -3.66 12.49 -8.41
C ALA A 62 -2.25 13.01 -8.10
N ALA A 63 -1.99 14.27 -8.40
CA ALA A 63 -0.72 14.92 -8.11
C ALA A 63 -0.65 15.34 -6.64
N GLY A 64 0.58 15.45 -6.11
CA GLY A 64 0.82 15.92 -4.73
C GLY A 64 0.88 14.81 -3.69
N GLY A 65 0.89 13.55 -4.11
CA GLY A 65 1.06 12.40 -3.21
C GLY A 65 2.44 12.42 -2.54
N SER A 66 2.46 12.19 -1.23
CA SER A 66 3.69 12.15 -0.44
C SER A 66 4.60 10.96 -0.79
N ASP A 67 4.03 9.86 -1.23
CA ASP A 67 4.73 8.69 -1.72
C ASP A 67 5.51 8.97 -3.03
N ASP A 68 4.89 9.71 -3.96
CA ASP A 68 5.57 10.18 -5.18
C ASP A 68 6.75 11.08 -4.85
N TRP A 69 6.56 12.03 -3.90
CA TRP A 69 7.62 12.91 -3.46
C TRP A 69 8.76 12.14 -2.78
N ALA A 70 8.43 11.22 -1.89
CA ALA A 70 9.40 10.39 -1.19
C ALA A 70 10.27 9.58 -2.17
N TYR A 71 9.64 9.01 -3.19
CA TYR A 71 10.33 8.25 -4.22
C TYR A 71 11.18 9.14 -5.14
N MET A 72 10.58 10.22 -5.71
CA MET A 72 11.22 11.00 -6.77
C MET A 72 12.19 12.06 -6.26
N LYS A 73 11.90 12.67 -5.11
CA LYS A 73 12.65 13.84 -4.58
C LYS A 73 13.52 13.48 -3.38
N ALA A 74 12.99 12.70 -2.44
CA ALA A 74 13.78 12.24 -1.30
C ALA A 74 14.66 11.02 -1.63
N GLY A 75 14.52 10.42 -2.81
CA GLY A 75 15.35 9.29 -3.26
C GLY A 75 15.10 8.00 -2.48
N LEU A 76 13.93 7.85 -1.87
CA LEU A 76 13.61 6.66 -1.08
C LEU A 76 13.19 5.52 -2.00
N LYS A 77 14.06 4.53 -2.15
CA LYS A 77 13.88 3.36 -3.02
C LYS A 77 12.54 2.65 -2.79
N TYR A 78 12.06 2.59 -1.54
CA TYR A 78 10.83 1.93 -1.14
C TYR A 78 9.83 2.97 -0.63
N SER A 79 8.77 3.20 -1.39
CA SER A 79 7.74 4.20 -1.06
C SER A 79 6.36 3.63 -1.37
N TYR A 80 5.46 3.67 -0.38
CA TYR A 80 4.12 3.07 -0.51
C TYR A 80 3.05 3.88 0.22
N THR A 81 1.85 3.85 -0.36
CA THR A 81 0.59 4.23 0.29
C THR A 81 -0.19 2.97 0.60
N ILE A 82 -0.58 2.80 1.85
CA ILE A 82 -1.38 1.68 2.33
C ILE A 82 -2.81 2.17 2.54
N GLU A 83 -3.74 1.63 1.76
CA GLU A 83 -5.16 1.84 1.97
C GLU A 83 -5.70 0.70 2.84
N LEU A 84 -6.06 1.04 4.07
CA LEU A 84 -6.61 0.09 5.04
C LEU A 84 -8.06 -0.30 4.70
N PRO A 85 -8.67 -1.28 5.42
CA PRO A 85 -10.08 -1.63 5.23
C PRO A 85 -11.03 -0.44 5.42
N PRO A 86 -12.26 -0.58 4.87
CA PRO A 86 -12.77 -1.70 4.10
C PRO A 86 -12.22 -1.76 2.68
N ASN A 87 -12.58 -2.83 1.94
CA ASN A 87 -12.22 -2.89 0.52
C ASN A 87 -13.11 -1.97 -0.33
N ALA A 88 -12.68 -1.67 -1.55
CA ALA A 88 -13.40 -0.77 -2.46
C ALA A 88 -14.82 -1.26 -2.87
N LYS A 89 -15.14 -2.54 -2.66
CA LYS A 89 -16.48 -3.10 -2.95
C LYS A 89 -17.48 -2.80 -1.84
N ASN A 90 -17.00 -2.55 -0.62
CA ASN A 90 -17.81 -2.16 0.52
C ASN A 90 -17.33 -0.78 1.01
N PRO A 91 -17.63 0.28 0.26
CA PRO A 91 -17.05 1.59 0.50
C PRO A 91 -17.54 2.21 1.80
N GLY A 92 -16.68 3.01 2.43
CA GLY A 92 -17.00 3.80 3.61
C GLY A 92 -15.81 3.96 4.55
N PHE A 93 -15.86 5.00 5.38
CA PHE A 93 -14.80 5.28 6.35
C PHE A 93 -15.12 4.70 7.73
N GLU A 94 -16.36 4.27 7.94
CA GLU A 94 -16.82 3.76 9.22
C GLU A 94 -16.68 2.23 9.28
N LEU A 95 -15.89 1.76 10.21
CA LEU A 95 -15.75 0.34 10.53
C LEU A 95 -16.19 0.09 11.98
N PRO A 96 -16.77 -1.11 12.27
CA PRO A 96 -17.03 -1.52 13.64
C PRO A 96 -15.75 -1.49 14.48
N ARG A 97 -15.86 -1.04 15.73
CA ARG A 97 -14.72 -0.92 16.65
C ARG A 97 -13.97 -2.24 16.84
N GLU A 98 -14.70 -3.33 16.76
CA GLU A 98 -14.20 -4.70 16.96
C GLU A 98 -13.14 -5.12 15.94
N VAL A 99 -13.10 -4.48 14.75
CA VAL A 99 -12.11 -4.81 13.72
C VAL A 99 -10.78 -4.06 13.89
N VAL A 100 -10.72 -3.04 14.73
CA VAL A 100 -9.54 -2.15 14.87
C VAL A 100 -8.29 -2.94 15.25
N GLU A 101 -8.39 -3.82 16.24
CA GLU A 101 -7.26 -4.63 16.69
C GLU A 101 -6.76 -5.57 15.58
N GLY A 102 -7.68 -6.20 14.85
CA GLY A 102 -7.33 -7.08 13.72
C GLY A 102 -6.62 -6.34 12.61
N VAL A 103 -7.11 -5.15 12.23
CA VAL A 103 -6.48 -4.28 11.23
C VAL A 103 -5.09 -3.84 11.68
N GLY A 104 -4.95 -3.49 12.96
CA GLY A 104 -3.65 -3.12 13.54
C GLY A 104 -2.63 -4.26 13.44
N LYS A 105 -3.02 -5.50 13.77
CA LYS A 105 -2.17 -6.70 13.64
C LYS A 105 -1.75 -6.93 12.19
N GLU A 106 -2.67 -6.81 11.23
CA GLU A 106 -2.36 -6.93 9.81
C GLU A 106 -1.31 -5.89 9.37
N ALA A 107 -1.49 -4.63 9.79
CA ALA A 107 -0.56 -3.55 9.45
C ALA A 107 0.83 -3.79 10.02
N VAL A 108 0.94 -4.24 11.27
CA VAL A 108 2.22 -4.56 11.91
C VAL A 108 2.94 -5.70 11.19
N GLU A 109 2.26 -6.81 10.90
CA GLU A 109 2.86 -7.94 10.20
C GLU A 109 3.24 -7.60 8.76
N MET A 110 2.41 -6.82 8.07
CA MET A 110 2.72 -6.25 6.74
C MET A 110 4.03 -5.47 6.78
N ILE A 111 4.15 -4.49 7.68
CA ILE A 111 5.34 -3.64 7.82
C ILE A 111 6.57 -4.49 8.14
N ALA A 112 6.46 -5.40 9.11
CA ALA A 112 7.56 -6.26 9.53
C ALA A 112 8.05 -7.15 8.40
N ALA A 113 7.13 -7.74 7.62
CA ALA A 113 7.48 -8.56 6.46
C ALA A 113 8.14 -7.74 5.35
N MET A 114 7.63 -6.53 5.08
CA MET A 114 8.23 -5.62 4.10
C MET A 114 9.64 -5.21 4.52
N ILE A 115 9.86 -4.86 5.79
CA ILE A 115 11.20 -4.50 6.30
C ILE A 115 12.18 -5.67 6.11
N ARG A 116 11.77 -6.89 6.47
CA ARG A 116 12.61 -8.10 6.28
C ARG A 116 12.87 -8.42 4.80
N GLY A 117 11.98 -8.02 3.90
CA GLY A 117 12.09 -8.24 2.47
C GLY A 117 12.90 -7.20 1.70
N MET A 118 13.33 -6.11 2.33
CA MET A 118 14.16 -5.07 1.68
C MET A 118 15.55 -5.61 1.31
N LYS A 119 16.03 -5.21 0.12
CA LYS A 119 17.36 -5.57 -0.41
C LYS A 119 18.19 -4.33 -0.69
#